data_9e2b3cddaf8d07f43bd57da4f0a961d6
#
_entry.id   9e2b3cddaf8d07f43bd57da4f0a961d6
#
_cell.length_a   1.000
_cell.length_b   1.000
_cell.length_c   1.000
_cell.angle_alpha   90.00
_cell.angle_beta   90.00
_cell.angle_gamma   90.00
#
_symmetry.space_group_name_H-M   'P 1'
#
loop_
_entity.id
_entity.type
_entity.pdbx_description
1 polymer ?
#
loop_
_entity_poly.entity_id
_entity_poly.type
_entity_poly.pdbx_seq_one_letter_code
_entity_poly.pdbx_strand_id
1 'polypeptide(L)'
;MGPRFRDPVDRFWGLTAPEPNSGCILWMGSVNSGEYPQFAVGRSKAGKMNTVLSHRWIGQTKFGMLPPGYHVHHECENILCVNPDHLAPMDGREHVAMHKQGDGFCPNGHEYAEHGYYRKSGPRAGTVIACKICRRERRRKK
;
A
#
# COMPACT_ATOMS: atom_id res chain seq x y z
N MET A 1 -37.18 -4.36 12.93
CA MET A 1 -35.86 -5.02 13.08
C MET A 1 -34.80 -4.08 12.58
N GLY A 2 -33.93 -3.62 13.45
CA GLY A 2 -32.75 -2.83 13.02
C GLY A 2 -31.83 -3.65 12.13
N PRO A 3 -30.98 -3.01 11.29
CA PRO A 3 -30.06 -3.72 10.44
C PRO A 3 -29.12 -4.56 11.32
N ARG A 4 -29.19 -5.89 11.17
CA ARG A 4 -28.21 -6.76 11.80
C ARG A 4 -26.84 -6.31 11.29
N PHE A 5 -25.98 -5.86 12.20
CA PHE A 5 -24.59 -5.61 11.89
C PHE A 5 -24.01 -6.94 11.37
N ARG A 6 -23.80 -7.01 10.07
CA ARG A 6 -23.12 -8.16 9.46
C ARG A 6 -21.72 -8.24 10.07
N ASP A 7 -21.27 -9.44 10.32
CA ASP A 7 -19.91 -9.71 10.77
C ASP A 7 -18.91 -8.93 9.87
N PRO A 8 -17.90 -8.27 10.41
CA PRO A 8 -16.92 -7.54 9.62
C PRO A 8 -16.25 -8.40 8.54
N VAL A 9 -16.05 -9.69 8.80
CA VAL A 9 -15.45 -10.64 7.85
C VAL A 9 -16.41 -10.88 6.68
N ASP A 10 -17.69 -11.18 6.95
CA ASP A 10 -18.70 -11.37 5.90
C ASP A 10 -18.87 -10.12 5.04
N ARG A 11 -18.85 -8.97 5.68
CA ARG A 11 -18.96 -7.68 5.01
C ARG A 11 -17.73 -7.37 4.14
N PHE A 12 -16.53 -7.76 4.60
CA PHE A 12 -15.29 -7.62 3.86
C PHE A 12 -15.34 -8.45 2.58
N TRP A 13 -15.63 -9.74 2.70
CA TRP A 13 -15.70 -10.64 1.54
C TRP A 13 -16.84 -10.31 0.57
N GLY A 14 -17.94 -9.72 1.08
CA GLY A 14 -19.01 -9.20 0.23
C GLY A 14 -18.62 -8.00 -0.65
N LEU A 15 -17.43 -7.40 -0.43
CA LEU A 15 -16.87 -6.30 -1.22
C LEU A 15 -15.72 -6.75 -2.10
N THR A 16 -15.64 -8.03 -2.43
CA THR A 16 -14.56 -8.59 -3.24
C THR A 16 -15.09 -9.37 -4.42
N ALA A 17 -14.28 -9.51 -5.47
CA ALA A 17 -14.54 -10.35 -6.62
C ALA A 17 -13.29 -11.16 -7.00
N PRO A 18 -13.42 -12.46 -7.31
CA PRO A 18 -12.29 -13.25 -7.77
C PRO A 18 -11.88 -12.86 -9.19
N GLU A 19 -10.59 -12.85 -9.45
CA GLU A 19 -9.98 -12.71 -10.76
C GLU A 19 -9.34 -14.06 -11.15
N PRO A 20 -9.93 -14.84 -12.08
CA PRO A 20 -9.56 -16.23 -12.28
C PRO A 20 -8.19 -16.44 -12.95
N ASN A 21 -7.67 -15.46 -13.69
CA ASN A 21 -6.43 -15.63 -14.45
C ASN A 21 -5.19 -15.51 -13.56
N SER A 22 -5.19 -14.59 -12.60
CA SER A 22 -4.07 -14.34 -11.68
C SER A 22 -4.25 -14.98 -10.31
N GLY A 23 -5.46 -15.42 -9.98
CA GLY A 23 -5.84 -15.85 -8.64
C GLY A 23 -5.98 -14.71 -7.65
N CYS A 24 -5.94 -13.46 -8.11
CA CYS A 24 -6.23 -12.30 -7.26
C CYS A 24 -7.69 -12.30 -6.80
N ILE A 25 -7.91 -11.78 -5.62
CA ILE A 25 -9.23 -11.40 -5.13
C ILE A 25 -9.25 -9.87 -5.11
N LEU A 26 -10.06 -9.28 -5.97
CA LEU A 26 -10.07 -7.84 -6.18
C LEU A 26 -11.03 -7.13 -5.23
N TRP A 27 -10.59 -6.03 -4.69
CA TRP A 27 -11.43 -5.15 -3.88
C TRP A 27 -12.37 -4.34 -4.76
N MET A 28 -13.66 -4.40 -4.45
CA MET A 28 -14.75 -3.72 -5.16
C MET A 28 -15.35 -2.57 -4.35
N GLY A 29 -14.84 -2.32 -3.15
CA GLY A 29 -15.26 -1.22 -2.29
C GLY A 29 -14.54 0.09 -2.57
N SER A 30 -14.61 1.02 -1.61
CA SER A 30 -13.95 2.32 -1.73
C SER A 30 -12.43 2.23 -1.73
N VAL A 31 -11.79 3.19 -2.41
CA VAL A 31 -10.35 3.40 -2.42
C VAL A 31 -10.02 4.81 -1.91
N ASN A 32 -8.81 5.03 -1.42
CA ASN A 32 -8.34 6.35 -1.04
C ASN A 32 -7.77 7.12 -2.26
N SER A 33 -7.28 8.33 -2.03
CA SER A 33 -6.67 9.18 -3.09
C SER A 33 -5.43 8.57 -3.75
N GLY A 34 -4.79 7.58 -3.13
CA GLY A 34 -3.68 6.81 -3.70
C GLY A 34 -4.12 5.49 -4.33
N GLU A 35 -5.43 5.32 -4.59
CA GLU A 35 -6.04 4.12 -5.19
C GLU A 35 -5.93 2.84 -4.32
N TYR A 36 -5.52 2.98 -3.05
CA TYR A 36 -5.47 1.85 -2.12
C TYR A 36 -6.85 1.52 -1.55
N PRO A 37 -7.24 0.24 -1.55
CA PRO A 37 -8.47 -0.27 -0.96
C PRO A 37 -8.65 0.15 0.49
N GLN A 38 -9.84 0.67 0.82
CA GLN A 38 -10.23 1.03 2.18
C GLN A 38 -11.42 0.24 2.67
N PHE A 39 -11.29 -0.33 3.87
CA PHE A 39 -12.35 -1.04 4.56
C PHE A 39 -12.82 -0.27 5.78
N ALA A 40 -14.14 -0.08 5.90
CA ALA A 40 -14.75 0.59 7.04
C ALA A 40 -14.95 -0.41 8.19
N VAL A 41 -14.17 -0.26 9.26
CA VAL A 41 -14.21 -1.18 10.42
C VAL A 41 -15.23 -0.76 11.50
N GLY A 42 -15.79 0.43 11.42
CA GLY A 42 -16.78 0.93 12.36
C GLY A 42 -16.85 2.44 12.39
N ARG A 43 -17.56 2.96 13.41
CA ARG A 43 -17.67 4.40 13.66
C ARG A 43 -17.05 4.76 15.01
N SER A 44 -16.41 5.92 15.07
CA SER A 44 -15.97 6.50 16.34
C SER A 44 -17.18 6.96 17.17
N LYS A 45 -16.97 7.25 18.45
CA LYS A 45 -18.00 7.85 19.32
C LYS A 45 -18.58 9.16 18.75
N ALA A 46 -17.78 9.90 17.97
CA ALA A 46 -18.20 11.12 17.28
C ALA A 46 -18.90 10.85 15.93
N GLY A 47 -19.24 9.60 15.61
CA GLY A 47 -19.93 9.21 14.37
C GLY A 47 -19.06 9.16 13.13
N LYS A 48 -17.76 9.50 13.22
CA LYS A 48 -16.83 9.43 12.09
C LYS A 48 -16.53 7.97 11.74
N MET A 49 -16.55 7.67 10.43
CA MET A 49 -16.19 6.34 9.94
C MET A 49 -14.71 6.07 10.14
N ASN A 50 -14.38 4.96 10.77
CA ASN A 50 -13.01 4.47 10.90
C ASN A 50 -12.74 3.53 9.73
N THR A 51 -11.73 3.87 8.94
CA THR A 51 -11.30 3.07 7.79
C THR A 51 -9.86 2.60 7.98
N VAL A 52 -9.57 1.42 7.45
CA VAL A 52 -8.24 0.82 7.40
C VAL A 52 -7.94 0.39 5.97
N LEU A 53 -6.67 0.21 5.64
CA LEU A 53 -6.31 -0.37 4.34
C LEU A 53 -6.76 -1.83 4.30
N SER A 54 -7.51 -2.20 3.26
CA SER A 54 -8.15 -3.52 3.15
C SER A 54 -7.15 -4.67 3.16
N HIS A 55 -6.06 -4.56 2.40
CA HIS A 55 -4.99 -5.57 2.39
C HIS A 55 -4.29 -5.69 3.75
N ARG A 56 -4.15 -4.58 4.49
CA ARG A 56 -3.56 -4.61 5.84
C ARG A 56 -4.50 -5.27 6.84
N TRP A 57 -5.79 -5.01 6.74
CA TRP A 57 -6.79 -5.63 7.62
C TRP A 57 -6.87 -7.14 7.41
N ILE A 58 -6.99 -7.60 6.16
CA ILE A 58 -7.03 -9.02 5.86
C ILE A 58 -5.68 -9.72 6.12
N GLY A 59 -4.56 -9.02 5.90
CA GLY A 59 -3.23 -9.53 6.24
C GLY A 59 -3.09 -9.85 7.73
N GLN A 60 -3.68 -9.05 8.61
CA GLN A 60 -3.69 -9.32 10.05
C GLN A 60 -4.43 -10.59 10.42
N THR A 61 -5.41 -11.02 9.67
CA THR A 61 -6.10 -12.30 9.91
C THR A 61 -5.20 -13.50 9.61
N LYS A 62 -4.27 -13.35 8.66
CA LYS A 62 -3.31 -14.40 8.27
C LYS A 62 -2.04 -14.38 9.11
N PHE A 63 -1.48 -13.20 9.35
CA PHE A 63 -0.15 -13.04 9.95
C PHE A 63 -0.20 -12.63 11.43
N GLY A 64 -1.38 -12.33 11.97
CA GLY A 64 -1.52 -11.73 13.28
C GLY A 64 -1.16 -10.25 13.28
N MET A 65 -1.00 -9.69 14.48
CA MET A 65 -0.60 -8.28 14.64
C MET A 65 0.86 -8.09 14.25
N LEU A 66 1.09 -7.31 13.21
CA LEU A 66 2.45 -7.02 12.73
C LEU A 66 3.16 -6.04 13.66
N PRO A 67 4.47 -6.20 13.89
CA PRO A 67 5.27 -5.25 14.66
C PRO A 67 5.22 -3.83 14.07
N PRO A 68 5.47 -2.79 14.89
CA PRO A 68 5.63 -1.43 14.37
C PRO A 68 6.69 -1.36 13.27
N GLY A 69 6.38 -0.65 12.18
CA GLY A 69 7.28 -0.51 11.04
C GLY A 69 7.14 -1.59 9.97
N TYR A 70 6.33 -2.63 10.20
CA TYR A 70 6.03 -3.61 9.16
C TYR A 70 4.88 -3.14 8.24
N HIS A 71 5.01 -3.51 6.98
CA HIS A 71 4.01 -3.29 5.94
C HIS A 71 3.48 -4.63 5.43
N VAL A 72 2.30 -4.61 4.82
CA VAL A 72 1.79 -5.74 4.05
C VAL A 72 2.04 -5.43 2.58
N HIS A 73 2.87 -6.22 1.95
CA HIS A 73 3.26 -6.09 0.54
C HIS A 73 2.41 -7.01 -0.35
N HIS A 74 2.12 -6.56 -1.56
CA HIS A 74 1.45 -7.34 -2.59
C HIS A 74 2.49 -8.05 -3.45
N GLU A 75 2.63 -9.36 -3.31
CA GLU A 75 3.54 -10.17 -4.14
C GLU A 75 3.10 -10.23 -5.60
N CYS A 76 1.80 -10.06 -5.85
CA CYS A 76 1.22 -9.99 -7.19
C CYS A 76 1.28 -8.60 -7.85
N GLU A 77 1.87 -7.61 -7.18
CA GLU A 77 1.98 -6.20 -7.63
C GLU A 77 0.64 -5.50 -7.91
N ASN A 78 -0.50 -6.12 -7.60
CA ASN A 78 -1.82 -5.56 -7.77
C ASN A 78 -2.32 -4.95 -6.46
N ILE A 79 -2.38 -3.63 -6.38
CA ILE A 79 -2.80 -2.89 -5.17
C ILE A 79 -4.26 -3.12 -4.78
N LEU A 80 -5.10 -3.57 -5.71
CA LEU A 80 -6.51 -3.91 -5.44
C LEU A 80 -6.67 -5.34 -4.93
N CYS A 81 -5.62 -6.15 -4.95
CA CYS A 81 -5.69 -7.53 -4.48
C CYS A 81 -5.76 -7.59 -2.96
N VAL A 82 -6.75 -8.32 -2.46
CA VAL A 82 -6.92 -8.63 -1.04
C VAL A 82 -6.85 -10.13 -0.76
N ASN A 83 -6.31 -10.92 -1.71
CA ASN A 83 -6.05 -12.33 -1.48
C ASN A 83 -4.94 -12.51 -0.44
N PRO A 84 -5.19 -13.13 0.71
CA PRO A 84 -4.17 -13.34 1.74
C PRO A 84 -2.94 -14.10 1.24
N ASP A 85 -3.09 -14.97 0.25
CA ASP A 85 -2.00 -15.77 -0.31
C ASP A 85 -1.07 -14.97 -1.23
N HIS A 86 -1.51 -13.78 -1.66
CA HIS A 86 -0.72 -12.82 -2.44
C HIS A 86 -0.14 -11.70 -1.58
N LEU A 87 -0.29 -11.78 -0.26
CA LEU A 87 0.19 -10.79 0.68
C LEU A 87 1.32 -11.35 1.53
N ALA A 88 2.36 -10.56 1.76
CA ALA A 88 3.47 -10.89 2.63
C ALA A 88 3.76 -9.77 3.63
N PRO A 89 4.05 -10.10 4.90
CA PRO A 89 4.56 -9.11 5.84
C PRO A 89 6.00 -8.77 5.49
N MET A 90 6.32 -7.49 5.46
CA MET A 90 7.66 -7.00 5.10
C MET A 90 8.07 -5.85 6.00
N ASP A 91 9.33 -5.82 6.42
CA ASP A 91 9.88 -4.66 7.09
C ASP A 91 9.75 -3.42 6.20
N GLY A 92 9.34 -2.30 6.78
CA GLY A 92 9.08 -1.08 6.00
C GLY A 92 10.32 -0.53 5.29
N ARG A 93 11.53 -0.86 5.77
CA ARG A 93 12.78 -0.49 5.11
C ARG A 93 13.03 -1.35 3.88
N GLU A 94 12.80 -2.66 4.00
CA GLU A 94 12.89 -3.61 2.87
C GLU A 94 11.84 -3.30 1.82
N HIS A 95 10.59 -3.05 2.23
CA HIS A 95 9.51 -2.66 1.33
C HIS A 95 9.84 -1.40 0.53
N VAL A 96 10.37 -0.37 1.20
CA VAL A 96 10.83 0.84 0.53
C VAL A 96 12.02 0.58 -0.38
N ALA A 97 12.93 -0.31 0.00
CA ALA A 97 14.09 -0.69 -0.82
C ALA A 97 13.66 -1.45 -2.09
N MET A 98 12.70 -2.37 -2.00
CA MET A 98 12.15 -3.09 -3.16
C MET A 98 11.54 -2.15 -4.19
N HIS A 99 10.69 -1.21 -3.76
CA HIS A 99 10.09 -0.22 -4.66
C HIS A 99 11.10 0.79 -5.21
N LYS A 100 12.28 0.91 -4.59
CA LYS A 100 13.37 1.75 -5.07
C LYS A 100 14.36 1.03 -5.98
N GLN A 101 14.46 -0.28 -5.88
CA GLN A 101 15.21 -1.13 -6.79
C GLN A 101 14.45 -1.41 -8.09
N GLY A 102 13.17 -1.03 -8.18
CA GLY A 102 12.44 -1.02 -9.44
C GLY A 102 13.24 -0.22 -10.46
N ASP A 103 13.77 -0.88 -11.45
CA ASP A 103 14.39 -0.43 -12.71
C ASP A 103 15.57 0.56 -12.60
N GLY A 104 15.95 1.02 -11.42
CA GLY A 104 16.98 2.06 -11.27
C GLY A 104 16.62 3.42 -11.87
N PHE A 105 15.38 3.61 -12.35
CA PHE A 105 14.92 4.81 -13.04
C PHE A 105 13.80 5.52 -12.26
N CYS A 106 13.74 6.84 -12.41
CA CYS A 106 12.60 7.61 -11.90
C CYS A 106 11.39 7.47 -12.83
N PRO A 107 10.18 7.88 -12.41
CA PRO A 107 8.96 7.82 -13.26
C PRO A 107 9.08 8.52 -14.62
N ASN A 108 10.03 9.45 -14.78
CA ASN A 108 10.31 10.16 -16.02
C ASN A 108 11.50 9.56 -16.80
N GLY A 109 11.95 8.35 -16.43
CA GLY A 109 13.00 7.61 -17.14
C GLY A 109 14.45 8.05 -16.86
N HIS A 110 14.71 8.90 -15.86
CA HIS A 110 16.07 9.27 -15.49
C HIS A 110 16.69 8.24 -14.54
N GLU A 111 17.90 7.80 -14.83
CA GLU A 111 18.62 6.83 -14.02
C GLU A 111 19.00 7.37 -12.65
N TYR A 112 18.67 6.63 -11.58
CA TYR A 112 18.97 7.05 -10.21
C TYR A 112 20.45 6.91 -9.87
N ALA A 113 21.18 6.02 -10.52
CA ALA A 113 22.62 5.89 -10.32
C ALA A 113 23.35 7.20 -10.60
N GLU A 114 22.96 7.92 -11.66
CA GLU A 114 23.54 9.21 -12.04
C GLU A 114 22.79 10.40 -11.43
N HIS A 115 21.49 10.34 -11.39
CA HIS A 115 20.61 11.50 -11.11
C HIS A 115 19.87 11.38 -9.78
N GLY A 116 20.13 10.35 -8.97
CA GLY A 116 19.53 10.19 -7.66
C GLY A 116 20.03 11.24 -6.64
N TYR A 117 19.09 11.77 -5.88
CA TYR A 117 19.41 12.54 -4.69
C TYR A 117 19.21 11.63 -3.48
N TYR A 118 20.30 11.31 -2.79
CA TYR A 118 20.33 10.36 -1.70
C TYR A 118 20.34 11.06 -0.34
N ARG A 119 19.68 10.47 0.64
CA ARG A 119 19.74 10.94 2.03
C ARG A 119 21.13 10.68 2.60
N LYS A 120 21.77 11.72 3.10
CA LYS A 120 23.17 11.67 3.59
C LYS A 120 23.31 11.07 4.99
N SER A 121 22.27 11.19 5.84
CA SER A 121 22.35 10.80 7.25
C SER A 121 21.01 10.29 7.80
N GLY A 122 21.06 9.69 8.99
CA GLY A 122 19.91 9.13 9.70
C GLY A 122 19.61 7.66 9.35
N PRO A 123 18.56 7.08 9.96
CA PRO A 123 18.21 5.66 9.79
C PRO A 123 17.92 5.23 8.35
N ARG A 124 17.73 6.18 7.45
CA ARG A 124 17.47 5.97 6.02
C ARG A 124 18.57 6.52 5.12
N ALA A 125 19.81 6.62 5.63
CA ALA A 125 20.95 7.02 4.82
C ALA A 125 21.12 6.10 3.60
N GLY A 126 21.55 6.65 2.47
CA GLY A 126 21.71 5.90 1.22
C GLY A 126 20.41 5.66 0.43
N THR A 127 19.23 6.08 0.94
CA THR A 127 17.98 5.93 0.17
C THR A 127 17.78 7.10 -0.79
N VAL A 128 17.27 6.82 -2.00
CA VAL A 128 16.90 7.85 -2.98
C VAL A 128 15.73 8.67 -2.44
N ILE A 129 15.87 9.99 -2.44
CA ILE A 129 14.82 10.92 -2.03
C ILE A 129 14.08 11.47 -3.27
N ALA A 130 14.83 11.77 -4.33
CA ALA A 130 14.31 12.40 -5.54
C ALA A 130 15.27 12.24 -6.71
N CYS A 131 14.78 12.45 -7.92
CA CYS A 131 15.60 12.63 -9.11
C CYS A 131 16.02 14.12 -9.22
N LYS A 132 17.31 14.37 -9.41
CA LYS A 132 17.88 15.72 -9.54
C LYS A 132 17.32 16.47 -10.74
N ILE A 133 17.15 15.79 -11.89
CA ILE A 133 16.61 16.38 -13.11
C ILE A 133 15.17 16.81 -12.90
N CYS A 134 14.29 15.91 -12.45
CA CYS A 134 12.89 16.23 -12.21
C CYS A 134 12.71 17.35 -11.18
N ARG A 135 13.56 17.41 -10.15
CA ARG A 135 13.54 18.49 -9.15
C ARG A 135 13.93 19.82 -9.75
N ARG A 136 14.93 19.83 -10.65
CA ARG A 136 15.38 21.04 -11.36
C ARG A 136 14.31 21.57 -12.30
N GLU A 137 13.66 20.69 -13.05
CA GLU A 137 12.56 21.04 -13.98
C GLU A 137 11.35 21.62 -13.25
N ARG A 138 10.95 21.04 -12.12
CA ARG A 138 9.87 21.62 -11.28
C ARG A 138 10.17 23.02 -10.79
N ARG A 139 11.44 23.32 -10.47
CA ARG A 139 11.85 24.66 -10.02
C ARG A 139 11.83 25.69 -11.14
N ARG A 140 12.05 25.28 -12.41
CA ARG A 140 12.01 26.17 -13.57
C ARG A 140 10.58 26.51 -14.00
N LYS A 141 9.58 25.71 -13.62
CA LYS A 141 8.16 25.91 -13.94
C LYS A 141 7.41 26.75 -12.90
N LYS A 142 8.07 27.19 -11.83
CA LYS A 142 7.56 28.14 -10.84
C LYS A 142 8.11 29.53 -11.10
#